data_5bb1d04669651040b449374f714fede7
#
_entry.id   5bb1d04669651040b449374f714fede7
#
_cell.length_a   1.000
_cell.length_b   1.000
_cell.length_c   1.000
_cell.angle_alpha   90.00
_cell.angle_beta   90.00
_cell.angle_gamma   90.00
#
_symmetry.space_group_name_H-M   'P 1'
#
loop_
_entity.id
_entity.type
_entity.pdbx_description
1 polymer ?
#
loop_
_entity_poly.entity_id
_entity_poly.type
_entity_poly.pdbx_seq_one_letter_code
_entity_poly.pdbx_strand_id
1 'polypeptide(L)'
;GEIILDAGVQVGEEQLDIVANSHVFDGEGFAEFYIVNNDGVESKVICNNCNLPYDHRTVTREDMIANISYLLNLMDGAGHTDDIDHLGNRRLRCVGELLQNQFRIGLTRMERVVRERMTIQETESITPQALINIRPVVAAIKEFFGSSQLSQFMDQTNPLAELTHKRRLSALGPGGLSRERAGFEVRDVHHSHYGRMCPIETPEGPNIGLINSLSNYAKVNEFGFIEAPYRKVEKVYGKGKDADKVVKVRVSDSVVYMTADEEEGMTIAQANSPLDA
;
A
#
# COMPACT_ATOMS: atom_id res chain seq x y z
N GLY A 1 -36.68 -0.87 -3.63
CA GLY A 1 -35.45 -1.15 -2.88
C GLY A 1 -35.82 -1.98 -1.65
N GLU A 2 -34.96 -2.92 -1.31
CA GLU A 2 -35.09 -3.70 -0.09
C GLU A 2 -34.64 -2.83 1.10
N ILE A 3 -35.45 -2.79 2.16
CA ILE A 3 -35.11 -2.07 3.40
C ILE A 3 -34.26 -3.03 4.24
N ILE A 4 -32.97 -2.71 4.42
CA ILE A 4 -32.03 -3.52 5.19
C ILE A 4 -32.09 -3.16 6.68
N LEU A 5 -32.28 -1.88 6.98
CA LEU A 5 -32.48 -1.34 8.33
C LEU A 5 -33.59 -0.32 8.31
N ASP A 6 -34.45 -0.32 9.35
CA ASP A 6 -35.52 0.65 9.49
C ASP A 6 -34.98 2.06 9.80
N ALA A 7 -35.71 3.08 9.39
CA ALA A 7 -35.37 4.47 9.66
C ALA A 7 -35.30 4.75 11.17
N GLY A 8 -34.20 5.36 11.61
CA GLY A 8 -33.98 5.72 13.01
C GLY A 8 -33.26 4.66 13.85
N VAL A 9 -32.87 3.51 13.26
CA VAL A 9 -32.03 2.53 13.95
C VAL A 9 -30.62 3.09 14.03
N GLN A 10 -30.11 3.17 15.26
CA GLN A 10 -28.70 3.55 15.46
C GLN A 10 -27.79 2.39 15.02
N VAL A 11 -26.87 2.67 14.10
CA VAL A 11 -25.97 1.65 13.54
C VAL A 11 -24.90 1.31 14.57
N GLY A 12 -24.97 0.11 15.16
CA GLY A 12 -23.97 -0.50 16.02
C GLY A 12 -23.33 -1.71 15.33
N GLU A 13 -22.50 -2.46 16.06
CA GLU A 13 -21.78 -3.65 15.50
C GLU A 13 -22.76 -4.69 14.93
N GLU A 14 -23.89 -4.99 15.60
CA GLU A 14 -24.88 -5.94 15.10
C GLU A 14 -25.52 -5.48 13.78
N GLN A 15 -25.80 -4.19 13.65
CA GLN A 15 -26.38 -3.62 12.44
C GLN A 15 -25.37 -3.60 11.29
N LEU A 16 -24.08 -3.40 11.58
CA LEU A 16 -23.01 -3.51 10.58
C LEU A 16 -22.90 -4.92 10.02
N ASP A 17 -23.05 -5.95 10.87
CA ASP A 17 -23.06 -7.35 10.43
C ASP A 17 -24.28 -7.66 9.53
N ILE A 18 -25.45 -7.11 9.84
CA ILE A 18 -26.65 -7.25 9.00
C ILE A 18 -26.43 -6.60 7.63
N VAL A 19 -25.84 -5.42 7.59
CA VAL A 19 -25.53 -4.72 6.34
C VAL A 19 -24.46 -5.47 5.56
N ALA A 20 -23.39 -5.95 6.22
CA ALA A 20 -22.30 -6.69 5.60
C ALA A 20 -22.75 -8.04 5.00
N ASN A 21 -23.73 -8.70 5.62
CA ASN A 21 -24.28 -9.97 5.13
C ASN A 21 -25.48 -9.81 4.19
N SER A 22 -25.90 -8.57 3.89
CA SER A 22 -26.98 -8.32 2.95
C SER A 22 -26.50 -8.54 1.51
N HIS A 23 -27.40 -8.98 0.62
CA HIS A 23 -27.14 -9.22 -0.81
C HIS A 23 -26.68 -7.97 -1.59
N VAL A 24 -26.65 -6.82 -0.96
CA VAL A 24 -26.14 -5.56 -1.53
C VAL A 24 -24.64 -5.65 -1.86
N PHE A 25 -23.91 -6.60 -1.28
CA PHE A 25 -22.47 -6.82 -1.46
C PHE A 25 -22.12 -8.01 -2.39
N ASP A 26 -23.09 -8.58 -3.10
CA ASP A 26 -22.83 -9.67 -4.07
C ASP A 26 -22.08 -9.17 -5.31
N GLY A 27 -20.81 -8.88 -5.12
CA GLY A 27 -19.71 -9.04 -6.08
C GLY A 27 -19.72 -8.25 -7.39
N GLU A 28 -20.81 -7.62 -7.83
CA GLU A 28 -20.89 -6.97 -9.17
C GLU A 28 -21.37 -5.51 -9.17
N GLY A 29 -21.40 -4.82 -8.03
CA GLY A 29 -21.83 -3.42 -8.01
C GLY A 29 -21.45 -2.68 -6.76
N PHE A 30 -21.39 -1.35 -6.87
CA PHE A 30 -21.24 -0.48 -5.71
C PHE A 30 -22.47 -0.63 -4.80
N ALA A 31 -22.22 -0.94 -3.53
CA ALA A 31 -23.27 -0.84 -2.52
C ALA A 31 -23.61 0.64 -2.31
N GLU A 32 -24.73 1.06 -2.83
CA GLU A 32 -25.29 2.37 -2.59
C GLU A 32 -26.28 2.26 -1.43
N PHE A 33 -26.03 2.97 -0.33
CA PHE A 33 -27.02 3.10 0.73
C PHE A 33 -27.58 4.51 0.77
N TYR A 34 -28.81 4.59 1.21
CA TYR A 34 -29.43 5.85 1.58
C TYR A 34 -29.58 5.90 3.10
N ILE A 35 -29.00 6.90 3.72
CA ILE A 35 -29.17 7.18 5.13
C ILE A 35 -30.06 8.40 5.25
N VAL A 36 -31.10 8.28 6.05
CA VAL A 36 -31.94 9.41 6.42
C VAL A 36 -31.37 9.98 7.71
N ASN A 37 -30.87 11.22 7.68
CA ASN A 37 -30.38 11.89 8.88
C ASN A 37 -31.52 12.32 9.80
N ASN A 38 -31.21 12.84 10.99
CA ASN A 38 -32.20 13.27 11.97
C ASN A 38 -33.15 14.38 11.47
N ASP A 39 -32.76 15.08 10.40
CA ASP A 39 -33.56 16.14 9.77
C ASP A 39 -34.47 15.62 8.64
N GLY A 40 -34.48 14.31 8.42
CA GLY A 40 -35.29 13.66 7.38
C GLY A 40 -34.72 13.80 5.97
N VAL A 41 -33.45 14.20 5.83
CA VAL A 41 -32.79 14.33 4.54
C VAL A 41 -32.17 13.00 4.16
N GLU A 42 -32.57 12.45 3.02
CA GLU A 42 -31.92 11.28 2.41
C GLU A 42 -30.52 11.67 1.89
N SER A 43 -29.51 11.01 2.41
CA SER A 43 -28.14 11.14 1.95
C SER A 43 -27.67 9.81 1.39
N LYS A 44 -27.20 9.81 0.15
CA LYS A 44 -26.59 8.65 -0.48
C LYS A 44 -25.18 8.47 0.08
N VAL A 45 -24.91 7.32 0.70
CA VAL A 45 -23.59 6.96 1.18
C VAL A 45 -22.99 5.96 0.23
N ILE A 46 -21.80 6.26 -0.28
CA ILE A 46 -21.00 5.35 -1.09
C ILE A 46 -19.98 4.71 -0.17
N CYS A 47 -19.99 3.39 -0.08
CA CYS A 47 -19.02 2.67 0.74
C CYS A 47 -17.62 2.79 0.12
N ASN A 48 -16.67 3.35 0.87
CA ASN A 48 -15.29 3.50 0.43
C ASN A 48 -14.52 2.15 0.42
N ASN A 49 -15.05 1.13 1.10
CA ASN A 49 -14.46 -0.21 1.23
C ASN A 49 -15.16 -1.27 0.35
N CYS A 50 -15.89 -0.86 -0.67
CA CYS A 50 -16.35 -1.84 -1.64
C CYS A 50 -15.13 -2.54 -2.21
N ASN A 51 -15.10 -3.87 -2.11
CA ASN A 51 -14.11 -4.73 -2.74
C ASN A 51 -14.22 -4.56 -4.27
N LEU A 52 -13.72 -3.43 -4.76
CA LEU A 52 -13.44 -3.30 -6.18
C LEU A 52 -12.45 -4.40 -6.50
N PRO A 53 -12.72 -5.22 -7.54
CA PRO A 53 -11.74 -6.20 -7.99
C PRO A 53 -10.42 -5.47 -8.15
N TYR A 54 -9.35 -6.01 -7.61
CA TYR A 54 -7.99 -5.46 -7.65
C TYR A 54 -7.48 -5.12 -9.07
N ASP A 55 -8.24 -5.44 -10.08
CA ASP A 55 -7.97 -5.15 -11.50
C ASP A 55 -8.08 -3.66 -11.86
N HIS A 56 -8.78 -2.86 -11.06
CA HIS A 56 -8.91 -1.42 -11.30
C HIS A 56 -7.78 -0.64 -10.60
N ARG A 57 -6.61 -0.63 -11.22
CA ARG A 57 -5.45 0.18 -10.79
C ARG A 57 -5.52 1.65 -11.24
N THR A 58 -6.63 2.06 -11.82
CA THR A 58 -6.85 3.41 -12.32
C THR A 58 -7.92 4.08 -11.49
N VAL A 59 -7.72 5.37 -11.22
CA VAL A 59 -8.70 6.21 -10.52
C VAL A 59 -9.99 6.25 -11.31
N THR A 60 -11.09 5.83 -10.70
CA THR A 60 -12.42 5.85 -11.29
C THR A 60 -13.17 7.14 -10.92
N ARG A 61 -14.31 7.35 -11.55
CA ARG A 61 -15.17 8.50 -11.23
C ARG A 61 -15.71 8.40 -9.80
N GLU A 62 -16.01 7.20 -9.37
CA GLU A 62 -16.52 6.85 -8.06
C GLU A 62 -15.49 7.17 -6.97
N ASP A 63 -14.21 6.87 -7.20
CA ASP A 63 -13.12 7.22 -6.30
C ASP A 63 -13.03 8.73 -6.10
N MET A 64 -13.22 9.52 -7.17
CA MET A 64 -13.21 10.97 -7.06
C MET A 64 -14.36 11.48 -6.21
N ILE A 65 -15.57 10.92 -6.39
CA ILE A 65 -16.75 11.29 -5.60
C ILE A 65 -16.57 10.89 -4.15
N ALA A 66 -16.05 9.69 -3.87
CA ALA A 66 -15.77 9.21 -2.52
C ALA A 66 -14.76 10.10 -1.80
N ASN A 67 -13.69 10.48 -2.48
CA ASN A 67 -12.68 11.41 -1.91
C ASN A 67 -13.27 12.78 -1.56
N ILE A 68 -14.09 13.35 -2.43
CA ILE A 68 -14.76 14.64 -2.17
C ILE A 68 -15.74 14.50 -1.00
N SER A 69 -16.52 13.44 -0.96
CA SER A 69 -17.47 13.16 0.12
C SER A 69 -16.74 13.02 1.45
N TYR A 70 -15.62 12.27 1.48
CA TYR A 70 -14.83 12.11 2.69
C TYR A 70 -14.21 13.44 3.16
N LEU A 71 -13.71 14.25 2.23
CA LEU A 71 -13.20 15.59 2.57
C LEU A 71 -14.27 16.48 3.21
N LEU A 72 -15.50 16.46 2.69
CA LEU A 72 -16.61 17.21 3.28
C LEU A 72 -16.95 16.71 4.69
N ASN A 73 -16.96 15.39 4.88
CA ASN A 73 -17.17 14.80 6.20
C ASN A 73 -16.08 15.21 7.20
N LEU A 74 -14.82 15.26 6.78
CA LEU A 74 -13.72 15.75 7.63
C LEU A 74 -13.92 17.22 8.02
N MET A 75 -14.40 18.07 7.10
CA MET A 75 -14.70 19.48 7.41
C MET A 75 -15.84 19.61 8.44
N ASP A 76 -16.79 18.71 8.45
CA ASP A 76 -17.88 18.62 9.40
C ASP A 76 -17.48 17.91 10.73
N GLY A 77 -16.21 17.53 10.86
CA GLY A 77 -15.68 16.85 12.03
C GLY A 77 -16.01 15.36 12.13
N ALA A 78 -16.50 14.76 11.05
CA ALA A 78 -16.74 13.33 10.95
C ALA A 78 -15.60 12.63 10.22
N GLY A 79 -14.92 11.71 10.89
CA GLY A 79 -13.77 10.97 10.35
C GLY A 79 -12.42 11.43 10.93
N HIS A 80 -11.37 10.81 10.46
CA HIS A 80 -9.99 11.09 10.88
C HIS A 80 -9.10 11.30 9.66
N THR A 81 -8.07 12.13 9.82
CA THR A 81 -7.02 12.26 8.81
C THR A 81 -6.09 11.07 8.88
N ASP A 82 -5.68 10.55 7.72
CA ASP A 82 -4.72 9.46 7.65
C ASP A 82 -3.35 9.87 8.19
N ASP A 83 -2.69 8.94 8.85
CA ASP A 83 -1.31 9.11 9.29
C ASP A 83 -0.37 8.91 8.10
N ILE A 84 0.36 9.97 7.73
CA ILE A 84 1.28 9.96 6.58
C ILE A 84 2.45 8.99 6.79
N ASP A 85 2.89 8.80 8.04
CA ASP A 85 4.05 7.98 8.37
C ASP A 85 3.70 6.50 8.58
N HIS A 86 2.41 6.17 8.60
CA HIS A 86 1.95 4.79 8.66
C HIS A 86 2.36 4.01 7.41
N LEU A 87 2.89 2.77 7.58
CA LEU A 87 3.35 1.94 6.45
C LEU A 87 2.22 1.44 5.53
N GLY A 88 0.97 1.59 5.90
CA GLY A 88 -0.17 1.45 5.00
C GLY A 88 -0.26 2.57 3.96
N ASN A 89 0.27 3.76 4.25
CA ASN A 89 0.29 4.92 3.37
C ASN A 89 1.65 5.14 2.69
N ARG A 90 2.70 4.43 3.12
CA ARG A 90 4.05 4.52 2.57
C ARG A 90 4.40 3.22 1.86
N ARG A 91 4.29 3.22 0.54
CA ARG A 91 4.67 2.06 -0.26
C ARG A 91 6.11 2.12 -0.75
N LEU A 92 6.69 0.98 -1.01
CA LEU A 92 8.01 0.85 -1.64
C LEU A 92 7.88 0.76 -3.16
N ARG A 93 8.84 1.36 -3.83
CA ARG A 93 9.08 1.15 -5.25
C ARG A 93 10.29 0.25 -5.42
N CYS A 94 10.03 -0.98 -5.84
CA CYS A 94 11.08 -1.93 -6.13
C CYS A 94 11.82 -1.59 -7.43
N VAL A 95 12.96 -2.22 -7.63
CA VAL A 95 13.81 -1.98 -8.83
C VAL A 95 13.06 -2.18 -10.14
N GLY A 96 12.14 -3.14 -10.19
CA GLY A 96 11.32 -3.40 -11.38
C GLY A 96 10.47 -2.19 -11.79
N GLU A 97 9.82 -1.52 -10.85
CA GLU A 97 9.04 -0.30 -11.11
C GLU A 97 9.93 0.87 -11.55
N LEU A 98 11.09 1.03 -10.91
CA LEU A 98 12.04 2.08 -11.27
C LEU A 98 12.57 1.89 -12.70
N LEU A 99 12.91 0.67 -13.08
CA LEU A 99 13.34 0.34 -14.44
C LEU A 99 12.21 0.51 -15.45
N GLN A 100 10.99 0.09 -15.12
CA GLN A 100 9.82 0.28 -15.98
C GLN A 100 9.59 1.76 -16.29
N ASN A 101 9.72 2.64 -15.29
CA ASN A 101 9.58 4.07 -15.49
C ASN A 101 10.67 4.63 -16.43
N GLN A 102 11.91 4.22 -16.26
CA GLN A 102 12.99 4.63 -17.17
C GLN A 102 12.78 4.11 -18.58
N PHE A 103 12.36 2.88 -18.73
CA PHE A 103 12.03 2.29 -20.02
C PHE A 103 10.88 3.07 -20.70
N ARG A 104 9.84 3.42 -19.96
CA ARG A 104 8.72 4.24 -20.45
C ARG A 104 9.20 5.60 -20.97
N ILE A 105 10.08 6.28 -20.22
CA ILE A 105 10.69 7.55 -20.64
C ILE A 105 11.45 7.37 -21.97
N GLY A 106 12.25 6.32 -22.08
CA GLY A 106 12.99 5.98 -23.29
C GLY A 106 12.08 5.73 -24.49
N LEU A 107 10.99 4.96 -24.29
CA LEU A 107 9.98 4.68 -25.32
C LEU A 107 9.24 5.95 -25.75
N THR A 108 8.86 6.82 -24.84
CA THR A 108 8.18 8.09 -25.14
C THR A 108 9.09 9.02 -25.97
N ARG A 109 10.38 9.06 -25.63
CA ARG A 109 11.38 9.81 -26.45
C ARG A 109 11.52 9.19 -27.85
N MET A 110 11.54 7.87 -27.95
CA MET A 110 11.60 7.16 -29.22
C MET A 110 10.35 7.40 -30.06
N GLU A 111 9.16 7.30 -29.47
CA GLU A 111 7.88 7.58 -30.14
C GLU A 111 7.87 8.98 -30.76
N ARG A 112 8.31 10.00 -30.02
CA ARG A 112 8.40 11.36 -30.56
C ARG A 112 9.27 11.41 -31.82
N VAL A 113 10.44 10.82 -31.79
CA VAL A 113 11.36 10.79 -32.94
C VAL A 113 10.74 10.04 -34.12
N VAL A 114 10.07 8.92 -33.88
CA VAL A 114 9.38 8.15 -34.94
C VAL A 114 8.28 9.00 -35.57
N ARG A 115 7.48 9.66 -34.73
CA ARG A 115 6.38 10.55 -35.23
C ARG A 115 6.91 11.71 -36.07
N GLU A 116 8.01 12.34 -35.63
CA GLU A 116 8.67 13.40 -36.41
C GLU A 116 9.19 12.89 -37.77
N ARG A 117 9.84 11.71 -37.79
CA ARG A 117 10.32 11.09 -39.02
C ARG A 117 9.21 10.71 -39.97
N MET A 118 8.09 10.17 -39.46
CA MET A 118 6.93 9.83 -40.28
C MET A 118 6.30 11.05 -40.99
N THR A 119 6.44 12.23 -40.36
CA THR A 119 5.90 13.49 -40.99
C THR A 119 6.82 14.03 -42.09
N ILE A 120 8.12 13.76 -41.99
CA ILE A 120 9.12 14.34 -42.91
C ILE A 120 9.42 13.42 -44.10
N GLN A 121 9.35 12.09 -43.93
CA GLN A 121 9.70 11.13 -44.97
C GLN A 121 8.54 10.87 -45.98
N GLU A 122 8.91 10.68 -47.23
CA GLU A 122 7.95 10.27 -48.26
C GLU A 122 7.45 8.84 -48.02
N THR A 123 6.15 8.65 -48.23
CA THR A 123 5.42 7.42 -47.86
C THR A 123 5.92 6.16 -48.58
N GLU A 124 6.53 6.29 -49.77
CA GLU A 124 6.99 5.14 -50.54
C GLU A 124 8.26 4.45 -50.02
N SER A 125 9.06 5.13 -49.20
CA SER A 125 10.35 4.63 -48.69
C SER A 125 10.35 4.27 -47.22
N ILE A 126 9.21 4.35 -46.54
CA ILE A 126 9.13 4.15 -45.08
C ILE A 126 9.19 2.66 -44.71
N THR A 127 10.22 2.28 -43.97
CA THR A 127 10.30 0.96 -43.34
C THR A 127 10.39 1.11 -41.82
N PRO A 128 9.88 0.16 -41.02
CA PRO A 128 9.98 0.22 -39.56
C PRO A 128 11.43 0.33 -39.05
N GLN A 129 12.37 -0.31 -39.73
CA GLN A 129 13.80 -0.25 -39.39
C GLN A 129 14.42 1.14 -39.59
N ALA A 130 13.95 1.89 -40.60
CA ALA A 130 14.41 3.27 -40.87
C ALA A 130 13.84 4.27 -39.82
N LEU A 131 12.64 4.00 -39.33
CA LEU A 131 11.95 4.87 -38.39
C LEU A 131 12.42 4.67 -36.94
N ILE A 132 12.59 3.41 -36.52
CA ILE A 132 12.88 3.05 -35.15
C ILE A 132 14.35 3.29 -34.82
N ASN A 133 14.60 4.05 -33.76
CA ASN A 133 15.92 4.30 -33.21
C ASN A 133 15.95 3.90 -31.74
N ILE A 134 16.76 2.91 -31.37
CA ILE A 134 16.87 2.39 -29.99
C ILE A 134 17.70 3.29 -29.07
N ARG A 135 18.45 4.26 -29.60
CA ARG A 135 19.36 5.11 -28.81
C ARG A 135 18.69 5.83 -27.64
N PRO A 136 17.48 6.40 -27.75
CA PRO A 136 16.81 7.05 -26.64
C PRO A 136 16.50 6.11 -25.47
N VAL A 137 16.15 4.85 -25.76
CA VAL A 137 15.88 3.83 -24.74
C VAL A 137 17.19 3.42 -24.04
N VAL A 138 18.23 3.14 -24.83
CA VAL A 138 19.55 2.81 -24.28
C VAL A 138 20.10 3.96 -23.44
N ALA A 139 19.92 5.21 -23.88
CA ALA A 139 20.35 6.38 -23.13
C ALA A 139 19.63 6.52 -21.78
N ALA A 140 18.31 6.32 -21.76
CA ALA A 140 17.52 6.38 -20.53
C ALA A 140 17.95 5.31 -19.51
N ILE A 141 18.20 4.08 -19.97
CA ILE A 141 18.67 3.00 -19.09
C ILE A 141 20.08 3.29 -18.57
N LYS A 142 20.99 3.76 -19.44
CA LYS A 142 22.35 4.14 -19.03
C LYS A 142 22.33 5.31 -18.04
N GLU A 143 21.45 6.28 -18.22
CA GLU A 143 21.25 7.40 -17.31
C GLU A 143 20.84 6.91 -15.91
N PHE A 144 19.92 5.95 -15.83
CA PHE A 144 19.50 5.36 -14.55
C PHE A 144 20.65 4.67 -13.84
N PHE A 145 21.37 3.76 -14.51
CA PHE A 145 22.46 3.00 -13.86
C PHE A 145 23.71 3.86 -13.57
N GLY A 146 23.93 4.94 -14.32
CA GLY A 146 25.12 5.78 -14.18
C GLY A 146 24.94 6.98 -13.24
N SER A 147 23.75 7.51 -13.10
CA SER A 147 23.51 8.77 -12.37
C SER A 147 22.35 8.76 -11.36
N SER A 148 21.58 7.68 -11.28
CA SER A 148 20.53 7.58 -10.27
C SER A 148 21.12 7.41 -8.87
N GLN A 149 20.56 8.16 -7.90
CA GLN A 149 20.92 8.04 -6.48
C GLN A 149 20.62 6.63 -5.91
N LEU A 150 19.67 5.91 -6.50
CA LEU A 150 19.27 4.57 -6.06
C LEU A 150 20.11 3.47 -6.69
N SER A 151 20.82 3.76 -7.80
CA SER A 151 21.81 2.85 -8.38
C SER A 151 23.17 3.10 -7.73
N GLN A 152 23.55 2.23 -6.83
CA GLN A 152 24.76 2.40 -6.02
C GLN A 152 25.77 1.28 -6.30
N PHE A 153 27.04 1.56 -6.03
CA PHE A 153 28.07 0.53 -6.02
C PHE A 153 27.80 -0.44 -4.88
N MET A 154 27.69 -1.74 -5.20
CA MET A 154 27.33 -2.76 -4.22
C MET A 154 28.47 -2.99 -3.21
N ASP A 155 28.12 -3.04 -1.93
CA ASP A 155 29.03 -3.46 -0.89
C ASP A 155 29.26 -4.98 -1.01
N GLN A 156 30.50 -5.38 -1.25
CA GLN A 156 30.90 -6.77 -1.51
C GLN A 156 32.01 -7.26 -0.55
N THR A 157 32.08 -6.71 0.63
CA THR A 157 33.07 -7.12 1.65
C THR A 157 32.89 -8.59 2.03
N ASN A 158 31.62 -9.03 2.16
CA ASN A 158 31.22 -10.41 2.41
C ASN A 158 29.80 -10.65 1.89
N PRO A 159 29.33 -11.90 1.77
CA PRO A 159 27.99 -12.18 1.27
C PRO A 159 26.86 -11.55 2.08
N LEU A 160 27.03 -11.39 3.40
CA LEU A 160 26.02 -10.74 4.25
C LEU A 160 25.92 -9.25 3.96
N ALA A 161 27.03 -8.56 3.72
CA ALA A 161 27.04 -7.16 3.32
C ALA A 161 26.29 -6.92 2.00
N GLU A 162 26.46 -7.80 1.02
CA GLU A 162 25.71 -7.77 -0.24
C GLU A 162 24.20 -7.93 0.01
N LEU A 163 23.81 -8.91 0.81
CA LEU A 163 22.41 -9.16 1.14
C LEU A 163 21.77 -7.96 1.85
N THR A 164 22.46 -7.41 2.83
CA THR A 164 22.01 -6.23 3.59
C THR A 164 21.84 -5.02 2.69
N HIS A 165 22.79 -4.81 1.77
CA HIS A 165 22.70 -3.71 0.81
C HIS A 165 21.51 -3.85 -0.14
N LYS A 166 21.22 -5.05 -0.60
CA LYS A 166 20.04 -5.35 -1.47
C LYS A 166 18.70 -5.18 -0.76
N ARG A 167 18.67 -5.31 0.56
CA ARG A 167 17.45 -5.15 1.40
C ARG A 167 17.33 -3.76 2.01
N ARG A 168 18.14 -2.81 1.59
CA ARG A 168 18.13 -1.44 2.10
C ARG A 168 16.95 -0.66 1.55
N LEU A 169 16.29 0.08 2.44
CA LEU A 169 15.15 0.95 2.13
C LEU A 169 15.62 2.40 2.19
N SER A 170 15.36 3.17 1.14
CA SER A 170 15.71 4.58 1.08
C SER A 170 14.45 5.44 0.93
N ALA A 171 14.30 6.44 1.78
CA ALA A 171 13.28 7.48 1.63
C ALA A 171 13.69 8.56 0.63
N LEU A 172 14.95 8.56 0.19
CA LEU A 172 15.53 9.53 -0.72
C LEU A 172 15.38 9.10 -2.19
N GLY A 173 15.61 10.03 -3.09
CA GLY A 173 15.67 9.77 -4.52
C GLY A 173 14.46 10.28 -5.30
N PRO A 174 14.37 9.94 -6.59
CA PRO A 174 13.29 10.43 -7.47
C PRO A 174 11.90 10.04 -6.95
N GLY A 175 11.06 11.03 -6.66
CA GLY A 175 9.72 10.84 -6.08
C GLY A 175 9.72 10.51 -4.59
N GLY A 176 10.87 10.56 -3.92
CA GLY A 176 11.02 10.51 -2.47
C GLY A 176 11.25 11.89 -1.86
N LEU A 177 11.78 11.88 -0.64
CA LEU A 177 12.09 13.09 0.12
C LEU A 177 13.49 13.63 -0.22
N SER A 178 13.69 14.93 -0.02
CA SER A 178 15.02 15.53 0.08
C SER A 178 15.43 15.61 1.56
N ARG A 179 16.75 15.57 1.81
CA ARG A 179 17.29 15.61 3.19
C ARG A 179 16.84 16.84 3.96
N GLU A 180 16.75 17.98 3.27
CA GLU A 180 16.40 19.27 3.86
C GLU A 180 14.90 19.35 4.22
N ARG A 181 14.06 18.61 3.50
CA ARG A 181 12.61 18.59 3.71
C ARG A 181 12.15 17.50 4.68
N ALA A 182 13.01 16.57 5.02
CA ALA A 182 12.71 15.50 5.95
C ALA A 182 12.78 16.02 7.39
N GLY A 183 11.62 16.22 8.01
CA GLY A 183 11.47 16.58 9.42
C GLY A 183 11.80 15.42 10.37
N PHE A 184 11.61 15.63 11.67
CA PHE A 184 11.82 14.60 12.69
C PHE A 184 10.81 13.47 12.58
N GLU A 185 9.55 13.76 12.28
CA GLU A 185 8.46 12.77 12.20
C GLU A 185 8.77 11.64 11.23
N VAL A 186 9.27 11.97 10.02
CA VAL A 186 9.61 10.98 8.99
C VAL A 186 10.82 10.12 9.39
N ARG A 187 11.69 10.62 10.28
CA ARG A 187 12.91 9.95 10.74
C ARG A 187 12.68 9.07 11.95
N ASP A 188 11.58 9.28 12.66
CA ASP A 188 11.25 8.52 13.85
C ASP A 188 10.79 7.10 13.52
N VAL A 189 10.80 6.24 14.52
CA VAL A 189 10.28 4.89 14.44
C VAL A 189 8.78 4.92 14.72
N HIS A 190 8.00 4.60 13.69
CA HIS A 190 6.55 4.49 13.80
C HIS A 190 6.15 3.09 14.30
N HIS A 191 5.02 2.94 15.00
CA HIS A 191 4.55 1.63 15.48
C HIS A 191 4.34 0.61 14.36
N SER A 192 3.90 1.06 13.17
CA SER A 192 3.74 0.21 11.99
C SER A 192 5.05 -0.41 11.47
N HIS A 193 6.21 0.06 11.95
CA HIS A 193 7.51 -0.54 11.61
C HIS A 193 7.72 -1.92 12.23
N TYR A 194 6.92 -2.28 13.24
CA TYR A 194 7.05 -3.57 13.92
C TYR A 194 6.98 -4.73 12.93
N GLY A 195 7.99 -5.58 12.96
CA GLY A 195 8.12 -6.73 12.05
C GLY A 195 8.42 -6.38 10.58
N ARG A 196 8.46 -5.10 10.19
CA ARG A 196 8.64 -4.61 8.80
C ARG A 196 9.96 -3.92 8.57
N MET A 197 10.29 -2.93 9.37
CA MET A 197 11.53 -2.18 9.30
C MET A 197 12.33 -2.35 10.59
N CYS A 198 13.65 -2.52 10.48
CA CYS A 198 14.52 -2.55 11.64
C CYS A 198 14.61 -1.16 12.28
N PRO A 199 14.27 -1.01 13.58
CA PRO A 199 14.31 0.30 14.24
C PRO A 199 15.75 0.75 14.58
N ILE A 200 16.73 -0.14 14.49
CA ILE A 200 18.11 0.10 14.96
C ILE A 200 19.05 0.32 13.79
N GLU A 201 18.88 -0.41 12.69
CA GLU A 201 19.79 -0.37 11.55
C GLU A 201 19.49 0.85 10.67
N THR A 202 20.09 1.97 11.03
CA THR A 202 20.04 3.24 10.29
C THR A 202 21.38 3.96 10.42
N PRO A 203 21.82 4.75 9.42
CA PRO A 203 23.04 5.52 9.49
C PRO A 203 22.98 6.59 10.61
N GLU A 204 24.12 6.97 11.13
CA GLU A 204 24.28 8.18 11.93
C GLU A 204 24.44 9.41 11.05
N GLY A 205 23.97 10.56 11.52
CA GLY A 205 24.14 11.85 10.84
C GLY A 205 22.97 12.25 9.95
N PRO A 206 23.21 12.92 8.81
CA PRO A 206 22.16 13.56 7.99
C PRO A 206 21.12 12.58 7.42
N ASN A 207 21.46 11.32 7.29
CA ASN A 207 20.58 10.28 6.73
C ASN A 207 19.86 9.44 7.78
N ILE A 208 19.98 9.79 9.06
CA ILE A 208 19.30 9.04 10.14
C ILE A 208 17.79 8.95 9.86
N GLY A 209 17.22 7.76 10.01
CA GLY A 209 15.80 7.51 9.77
C GLY A 209 15.35 7.53 8.31
N LEU A 210 16.20 7.98 7.37
CA LEU A 210 15.88 8.03 5.94
C LEU A 210 16.39 6.81 5.17
N ILE A 211 17.39 6.14 5.72
CA ILE A 211 17.92 4.89 5.18
C ILE A 211 17.69 3.83 6.25
N ASN A 212 16.89 2.84 5.93
CA ASN A 212 16.50 1.77 6.83
C ASN A 212 16.73 0.41 6.18
N SER A 213 16.57 -0.64 6.96
CA SER A 213 16.69 -2.02 6.49
C SER A 213 15.38 -2.77 6.68
N LEU A 214 15.06 -3.61 5.71
CA LEU A 214 13.89 -4.48 5.77
C LEU A 214 14.13 -5.58 6.82
N SER A 215 13.15 -5.83 7.68
CA SER A 215 13.21 -6.93 8.66
C SER A 215 13.36 -8.29 7.97
N ASN A 216 14.00 -9.25 8.65
CA ASN A 216 14.41 -10.52 8.05
C ASN A 216 13.24 -11.31 7.43
N TYR A 217 12.11 -11.37 8.11
CA TYR A 217 10.94 -12.10 7.64
C TYR A 217 9.91 -11.25 6.89
N ALA A 218 10.13 -9.94 6.82
CA ALA A 218 9.27 -9.05 6.08
C ALA A 218 9.39 -9.27 4.57
N LYS A 219 8.29 -9.09 3.87
CA LYS A 219 8.18 -9.18 2.42
C LYS A 219 7.52 -7.92 1.88
N VAL A 220 7.73 -7.67 0.60
CA VAL A 220 7.02 -6.61 -0.12
C VAL A 220 5.98 -7.28 -1.01
N ASN A 221 4.73 -6.86 -0.91
CA ASN A 221 3.66 -7.39 -1.74
C ASN A 221 3.71 -6.81 -3.18
N GLU A 222 2.83 -7.28 -4.04
CA GLU A 222 2.76 -6.84 -5.44
C GLU A 222 2.39 -5.35 -5.61
N PHE A 223 1.77 -4.73 -4.61
CA PHE A 223 1.42 -3.32 -4.59
C PHE A 223 2.54 -2.42 -4.04
N GLY A 224 3.57 -3.01 -3.43
CA GLY A 224 4.71 -2.31 -2.84
C GLY A 224 4.58 -2.07 -1.34
N PHE A 225 3.58 -2.62 -0.66
CA PHE A 225 3.48 -2.52 0.80
C PHE A 225 4.28 -3.61 1.49
N ILE A 226 4.83 -3.27 2.65
CA ILE A 226 5.61 -4.21 3.45
C ILE A 226 4.68 -5.05 4.31
N GLU A 227 4.80 -6.36 4.22
CA GLU A 227 4.04 -7.33 4.99
C GLU A 227 4.93 -8.00 6.04
N ALA A 228 4.35 -8.25 7.21
CA ALA A 228 4.97 -9.01 8.28
C ALA A 228 4.25 -10.33 8.49
N PRO A 229 4.97 -11.42 8.87
CA PRO A 229 4.36 -12.72 9.12
C PRO A 229 3.78 -12.82 10.52
N TYR A 230 2.56 -13.32 10.62
CA TYR A 230 1.85 -13.57 11.87
C TYR A 230 1.26 -14.96 11.92
N ARG A 231 1.06 -15.49 13.12
CA ARG A 231 0.30 -16.71 13.36
C ARG A 231 -0.96 -16.39 14.15
N LYS A 232 -2.09 -16.92 13.70
CA LYS A 232 -3.36 -16.77 14.43
C LYS A 232 -3.30 -17.47 15.79
N VAL A 233 -3.85 -16.80 16.79
CA VAL A 233 -4.07 -17.37 18.11
C VAL A 233 -5.53 -17.79 18.22
N GLU A 234 -5.76 -19.06 18.46
CA GLU A 234 -7.09 -19.66 18.61
C GLU A 234 -7.40 -19.84 20.09
N LYS A 235 -8.53 -19.33 20.52
CA LYS A 235 -9.05 -19.54 21.87
C LYS A 235 -9.92 -20.79 21.86
N VAL A 236 -9.57 -21.77 22.65
CA VAL A 236 -10.37 -22.99 22.86
C VAL A 236 -11.25 -22.78 24.07
N TYR A 237 -12.54 -22.75 23.85
CA TYR A 237 -13.53 -22.59 24.89
C TYR A 237 -13.90 -23.91 25.55
N GLY A 238 -14.29 -23.87 26.82
CA GLY A 238 -14.75 -25.03 27.56
C GLY A 238 -16.06 -25.61 27.01
N LYS A 239 -16.49 -26.71 27.58
CA LYS A 239 -17.78 -27.34 27.22
C LYS A 239 -18.73 -27.31 28.41
N GLY A 240 -20.02 -27.22 28.16
CA GLY A 240 -21.06 -27.23 29.20
C GLY A 240 -21.13 -25.96 30.03
N LYS A 241 -20.97 -26.04 31.34
CA LYS A 241 -21.08 -24.89 32.25
C LYS A 241 -19.96 -23.85 32.09
N ASP A 242 -18.86 -24.21 31.45
CA ASP A 242 -17.70 -23.33 31.18
C ASP A 242 -17.56 -22.99 29.69
N ALA A 243 -18.69 -23.01 28.95
CA ALA A 243 -18.69 -22.74 27.50
C ALA A 243 -18.17 -21.31 27.15
N ASP A 244 -18.32 -20.36 28.05
CA ASP A 244 -17.87 -18.99 27.85
C ASP A 244 -16.45 -18.72 28.38
N LYS A 245 -15.80 -19.73 28.99
CA LYS A 245 -14.44 -19.60 29.50
C LYS A 245 -13.41 -20.13 28.54
N VAL A 246 -12.36 -19.36 28.30
CA VAL A 246 -11.20 -19.83 27.54
C VAL A 246 -10.42 -20.81 28.39
N VAL A 247 -10.37 -22.08 27.95
CA VAL A 247 -9.67 -23.17 28.65
C VAL A 247 -8.25 -23.32 28.16
N LYS A 248 -8.00 -23.03 26.91
CA LYS A 248 -6.68 -23.16 26.30
C LYS A 248 -6.53 -22.17 25.15
N VAL A 249 -5.31 -21.66 25.02
CA VAL A 249 -4.91 -20.85 23.86
C VAL A 249 -3.93 -21.64 23.01
N ARG A 250 -4.15 -21.69 21.71
CA ARG A 250 -3.29 -22.40 20.76
C ARG A 250 -2.86 -21.48 19.64
N VAL A 251 -1.57 -21.50 19.32
CA VAL A 251 -1.03 -20.82 18.13
C VAL A 251 -1.21 -21.72 16.91
N SER A 252 -1.77 -21.21 15.85
CA SER A 252 -1.89 -21.90 14.56
C SER A 252 -0.52 -22.09 13.93
N ASP A 253 -0.34 -23.19 13.21
CA ASP A 253 0.88 -23.46 12.44
C ASP A 253 0.93 -22.69 11.12
N SER A 254 -0.20 -22.17 10.65
CA SER A 254 -0.28 -21.36 9.43
C SER A 254 0.28 -19.96 9.67
N VAL A 255 1.15 -19.49 8.77
CA VAL A 255 1.69 -18.14 8.76
C VAL A 255 0.89 -17.32 7.75
N VAL A 256 0.37 -16.19 8.22
CA VAL A 256 -0.34 -15.20 7.41
C VAL A 256 0.52 -13.96 7.32
N TYR A 257 0.74 -13.45 6.11
CA TYR A 257 1.41 -12.17 5.89
C TYR A 257 0.36 -11.07 5.88
N MET A 258 0.61 -9.99 6.62
CA MET A 258 -0.33 -8.90 6.80
C MET A 258 0.35 -7.56 6.56
N THR A 259 -0.35 -6.67 5.87
CA THR A 259 0.03 -5.25 5.73
C THR A 259 -0.18 -4.51 7.05
N ALA A 260 0.31 -3.27 7.13
CA ALA A 260 0.15 -2.47 8.34
C ALA A 260 -1.32 -2.09 8.61
N ASP A 261 -2.10 -1.87 7.55
CA ASP A 261 -3.54 -1.55 7.66
C ASP A 261 -4.36 -2.74 8.16
N GLU A 262 -4.06 -3.94 7.66
CA GLU A 262 -4.72 -5.17 8.11
C GLU A 262 -4.40 -5.49 9.58
N GLU A 263 -3.20 -5.10 10.03
CA GLU A 263 -2.75 -5.30 11.42
C GLU A 263 -3.42 -4.34 12.39
N GLU A 264 -3.75 -3.11 11.97
CA GLU A 264 -4.23 -2.05 12.86
C GLU A 264 -5.51 -2.43 13.62
N GLY A 265 -6.37 -3.22 12.99
CA GLY A 265 -7.59 -3.76 13.62
C GLY A 265 -7.37 -4.95 14.56
N MET A 266 -6.12 -5.41 14.77
CA MET A 266 -5.84 -6.65 15.49
C MET A 266 -4.97 -6.43 16.72
N THR A 267 -5.17 -7.27 17.72
CA THR A 267 -4.28 -7.31 18.91
C THR A 267 -3.09 -8.22 18.62
N ILE A 268 -1.90 -7.64 18.61
CA ILE A 268 -0.65 -8.34 18.30
C ILE A 268 0.10 -8.64 19.61
N ALA A 269 0.55 -9.87 19.75
CA ALA A 269 1.43 -10.29 20.84
C ALA A 269 2.82 -10.65 20.28
N GLN A 270 3.85 -10.42 21.07
CA GLN A 270 5.20 -10.87 20.72
C GLN A 270 5.28 -12.40 20.70
N ALA A 271 6.18 -12.95 19.88
CA ALA A 271 6.34 -14.40 19.73
C ALA A 271 6.70 -15.14 21.03
N ASN A 272 7.30 -14.44 21.99
CA ASN A 272 7.69 -14.95 23.30
C ASN A 272 6.70 -14.56 24.42
N SER A 273 5.58 -13.94 24.11
CA SER A 273 4.57 -13.60 25.11
C SER A 273 3.96 -14.87 25.70
N PRO A 274 3.75 -14.92 27.04
CA PRO A 274 3.01 -16.02 27.62
C PRO A 274 1.56 -15.98 27.12
N LEU A 275 1.06 -17.12 26.69
CA LEU A 275 -0.33 -17.29 26.26
C LEU A 275 -1.09 -17.97 27.41
N ASP A 276 -1.48 -17.17 28.39
CA ASP A 276 -2.29 -17.64 29.50
C ASP A 276 -3.77 -17.73 29.09
N ALA A 277 -4.44 -18.79 29.55
CA ALA A 277 -5.86 -19.03 29.27
C ALA A 277 -6.74 -18.22 30.25
#